data_92e8dba1962c7a75941dd433859cb911
#
_entry.id   92e8dba1962c7a75941dd433859cb911
#
_cell.length_a   1.000
_cell.length_b   1.000
_cell.length_c   1.000
_cell.angle_alpha   90.00
_cell.angle_beta   90.00
_cell.angle_gamma   90.00
#
_symmetry.space_group_name_H-M   'P 1'
#
loop_
_entity.id
_entity.type
_entity.pdbx_description
1 polymer ?
#
loop_
_entity_poly.entity_id
_entity_poly.type
_entity_poly.pdbx_seq_one_letter_code
_entity_poly.pdbx_strand_id
1 'polypeptide(L)'
;GEGYLVAYPQQLGIISIIQIIYYIFGKDNYIAIMLFNVLAMAGIFNMLYKILTKMTDNIRIHNLYWVMVFGCFPLIFYSFFVYGTIFGLFFSLVGFYNLILAKENGKILNFVISFLAFCMGTISKSNCLIFVIAAVLVTLFYGIKEQKLKYVVFSIILMGALMAPKCVN
;
A
#
# COMPACT_ATOMS: atom_id res chain seq x y z
N GLY A 1 21.88 -19.59 -7.55
CA GLY A 1 20.73 -18.71 -7.29
C GLY A 1 20.07 -18.88 -5.94
N GLU A 2 20.22 -20.03 -5.27
CA GLU A 2 19.54 -20.30 -3.99
C GLU A 2 20.04 -19.43 -2.83
N GLY A 3 21.32 -19.03 -2.83
CA GLY A 3 21.89 -18.23 -1.74
C GLY A 3 21.37 -16.80 -1.64
N TYR A 4 20.93 -16.18 -2.75
CA TYR A 4 20.47 -14.80 -2.74
C TYR A 4 19.11 -14.62 -2.05
N LEU A 5 18.14 -15.50 -2.33
CA LEU A 5 16.82 -15.46 -1.74
C LEU A 5 16.82 -15.85 -0.26
N VAL A 6 17.73 -16.71 0.15
CA VAL A 6 17.96 -17.04 1.56
C VAL A 6 18.50 -15.83 2.32
N ALA A 7 19.42 -15.07 1.69
CA ALA A 7 19.97 -13.84 2.28
C ALA A 7 18.96 -12.66 2.29
N TYR A 8 18.03 -12.64 1.34
CA TYR A 8 17.08 -11.53 1.16
C TYR A 8 15.61 -12.02 1.05
N PRO A 9 15.05 -12.67 2.07
CA PRO A 9 13.69 -13.24 2.03
C PRO A 9 12.60 -12.19 1.81
N GLN A 10 12.87 -10.91 2.13
CA GLN A 10 11.96 -9.81 1.90
C GLN A 10 11.69 -9.52 0.41
N GLN A 11 12.44 -10.12 -0.50
CA GLN A 11 12.21 -9.95 -1.95
C GLN A 11 11.27 -11.03 -2.53
N LEU A 12 10.93 -12.06 -1.77
CA LEU A 12 10.03 -13.13 -2.23
C LEU A 12 8.67 -12.59 -2.66
N GLY A 13 8.16 -11.57 -1.98
CA GLY A 13 6.85 -11.00 -2.30
C GLY A 13 6.79 -10.36 -3.67
N ILE A 14 7.77 -9.51 -4.01
CA ILE A 14 7.80 -8.88 -5.35
C ILE A 14 8.08 -9.91 -6.44
N ILE A 15 8.92 -10.90 -6.16
CA ILE A 15 9.22 -11.98 -7.11
C ILE A 15 7.94 -12.78 -7.41
N SER A 16 7.11 -13.08 -6.42
CA SER A 16 5.84 -13.77 -6.62
C SER A 16 4.88 -12.97 -7.50
N ILE A 17 4.81 -11.65 -7.31
CA ILE A 17 3.99 -10.76 -8.17
C ILE A 17 4.51 -10.81 -9.62
N ILE A 18 5.82 -10.72 -9.82
CA ILE A 18 6.45 -10.81 -11.15
C ILE A 18 6.18 -12.17 -11.79
N GLN A 19 6.27 -13.26 -11.03
CA GLN A 19 5.97 -14.61 -11.54
C GLN A 19 4.52 -14.72 -12.01
N ILE A 20 3.56 -14.15 -11.29
CA ILE A 20 2.16 -14.13 -11.70
C ILE A 20 1.99 -13.37 -13.02
N ILE A 21 2.64 -12.20 -13.14
CA ILE A 21 2.60 -11.41 -14.37
C ILE A 21 3.19 -12.22 -15.55
N TYR A 22 4.34 -12.87 -15.36
CA TYR A 22 4.97 -13.69 -16.38
C TYR A 22 4.14 -14.93 -16.74
N TYR A 23 3.43 -15.51 -15.79
CA TYR A 23 2.54 -16.63 -16.04
C TYR A 23 1.37 -16.24 -16.96
N ILE A 24 0.83 -15.02 -16.79
CA ILE A 24 -0.33 -14.54 -17.56
C ILE A 24 0.10 -13.99 -18.91
N PHE A 25 1.18 -13.21 -18.97
CA PHE A 25 1.59 -12.44 -20.17
C PHE A 25 2.79 -13.03 -20.92
N GLY A 26 3.28 -14.18 -20.49
CA GLY A 26 4.43 -14.87 -21.10
C GLY A 26 5.73 -14.62 -20.37
N LYS A 27 6.65 -15.60 -20.40
CA LYS A 27 7.96 -15.52 -19.77
C LYS A 27 8.76 -14.36 -20.35
N ASP A 28 9.50 -13.68 -19.49
CA ASP A 28 10.41 -12.59 -19.82
C ASP A 28 9.75 -11.36 -20.47
N ASN A 29 8.42 -11.23 -20.33
CA ASN A 29 7.68 -10.07 -20.83
C ASN A 29 7.89 -8.86 -19.91
N TYR A 30 9.05 -8.21 -20.05
CA TYR A 30 9.43 -7.03 -19.27
C TYR A 30 8.49 -5.84 -19.48
N ILE A 31 7.93 -5.73 -20.70
CA ILE A 31 6.98 -4.65 -21.04
C ILE A 31 5.70 -4.77 -20.19
N ALA A 32 5.22 -5.99 -19.95
CA ALA A 32 4.07 -6.20 -19.08
C ALA A 32 4.34 -5.68 -17.65
N ILE A 33 5.52 -5.98 -17.09
CA ILE A 33 5.88 -5.48 -15.74
C ILE A 33 5.94 -3.96 -15.70
N MET A 34 6.57 -3.34 -16.72
CA MET A 34 6.61 -1.86 -16.82
C MET A 34 5.21 -1.27 -16.90
N LEU A 35 4.30 -1.88 -17.68
CA LEU A 35 2.92 -1.42 -17.77
C LEU A 35 2.20 -1.49 -16.41
N PHE A 36 2.37 -2.58 -15.68
CA PHE A 36 1.82 -2.70 -14.32
C PHE A 36 2.41 -1.66 -13.36
N ASN A 37 3.71 -1.35 -13.46
CA ASN A 37 4.32 -0.27 -12.68
C ASN A 37 3.70 1.10 -12.99
N VAL A 38 3.49 1.40 -14.29
CA VAL A 38 2.83 2.66 -14.71
C VAL A 38 1.41 2.72 -14.19
N LEU A 39 0.64 1.62 -14.28
CA LEU A 39 -0.72 1.54 -13.74
C LEU A 39 -0.75 1.72 -12.22
N ALA A 40 0.18 1.10 -11.50
CA ALA A 40 0.31 1.26 -10.06
C ALA A 40 0.69 2.69 -9.68
N MET A 41 1.56 3.35 -10.47
CA MET A 41 1.92 4.76 -10.28
C MET A 41 0.72 5.68 -10.49
N ALA A 42 -0.05 5.48 -11.56
CA ALA A 42 -1.30 6.21 -11.78
C ALA A 42 -2.30 5.97 -10.64
N GLY A 43 -2.34 4.74 -10.13
CA GLY A 43 -3.11 4.37 -8.94
C GLY A 43 -2.68 5.13 -7.69
N ILE A 44 -1.36 5.30 -7.46
CA ILE A 44 -0.81 6.09 -6.34
C ILE A 44 -1.35 7.52 -6.41
N PHE A 45 -1.21 8.20 -7.56
CA PHE A 45 -1.71 9.55 -7.72
C PHE A 45 -3.22 9.64 -7.52
N ASN A 46 -3.98 8.69 -8.06
CA ASN A 46 -5.43 8.66 -7.85
C ASN A 46 -5.80 8.47 -6.36
N MET A 47 -5.12 7.57 -5.64
CA MET A 47 -5.39 7.36 -4.20
C MET A 47 -5.01 8.58 -3.37
N LEU A 48 -3.87 9.22 -3.64
CA LEU A 48 -3.48 10.46 -2.98
C LEU A 48 -4.52 11.57 -3.23
N TYR A 49 -5.01 11.71 -4.47
CA TYR A 49 -6.06 12.67 -4.80
C TYR A 49 -7.36 12.38 -4.03
N LYS A 50 -7.79 11.10 -3.99
CA LYS A 50 -8.97 10.69 -3.20
C LYS A 50 -8.82 10.96 -1.71
N ILE A 51 -7.64 10.77 -1.15
CA ILE A 51 -7.36 11.12 0.26
C ILE A 51 -7.42 12.63 0.44
N LEU A 52 -6.83 13.40 -0.48
CA LEU A 52 -6.85 14.85 -0.44
C LEU A 52 -8.28 15.40 -0.48
N THR A 53 -9.15 14.88 -1.34
CA THR A 53 -10.58 15.28 -1.41
C THR A 53 -11.37 14.98 -0.14
N LYS A 54 -10.89 14.05 0.69
CA LYS A 54 -11.47 13.79 2.02
C LYS A 54 -10.96 14.75 3.09
N MET A 55 -9.84 15.43 2.84
CA MET A 55 -9.24 16.35 3.81
C MET A 55 -9.65 17.81 3.57
N THR A 56 -9.90 18.19 2.32
CA THR A 56 -10.21 19.59 1.97
C THR A 56 -11.00 19.68 0.68
N ASP A 57 -11.94 20.67 0.63
CA ASP A 57 -12.70 21.02 -0.57
C ASP A 57 -12.11 22.24 -1.30
N ASN A 58 -10.93 22.73 -0.86
CA ASN A 58 -10.32 23.93 -1.42
C ASN A 58 -9.74 23.66 -2.81
N ILE A 59 -10.38 24.24 -3.84
CA ILE A 59 -9.98 24.08 -5.25
C ILE A 59 -8.54 24.48 -5.53
N ARG A 60 -7.98 25.46 -4.80
CA ARG A 60 -6.57 25.89 -4.99
C ARG A 60 -5.60 24.78 -4.59
N ILE A 61 -5.94 24.03 -3.52
CA ILE A 61 -5.13 22.89 -3.05
C ILE A 61 -5.22 21.75 -4.06
N HIS A 62 -6.39 21.48 -4.62
CA HIS A 62 -6.57 20.47 -5.67
C HIS A 62 -5.78 20.82 -6.94
N ASN A 63 -5.81 22.09 -7.36
CA ASN A 63 -5.01 22.52 -8.51
C ASN A 63 -3.51 22.43 -8.23
N LEU A 64 -3.06 22.82 -7.03
CA LEU A 64 -1.67 22.68 -6.61
C LEU A 64 -1.21 21.22 -6.62
N TYR A 65 -2.08 20.30 -6.18
CA TYR A 65 -1.81 18.86 -6.22
C TYR A 65 -1.46 18.39 -7.65
N TRP A 66 -2.28 18.77 -8.65
CA TRP A 66 -2.02 18.39 -10.04
C TRP A 66 -0.71 19.01 -10.58
N VAL A 67 -0.42 20.25 -10.25
CA VAL A 67 0.86 20.87 -10.60
C VAL A 67 2.03 20.10 -10.01
N MET A 68 1.93 19.66 -8.74
CA MET A 68 2.96 18.84 -8.09
C MET A 68 3.10 17.46 -8.71
N VAL A 69 1.99 16.80 -9.10
CA VAL A 69 2.01 15.50 -9.79
C VAL A 69 2.74 15.60 -11.12
N PHE A 70 2.41 16.61 -11.94
CA PHE A 70 3.08 16.83 -13.22
C PHE A 70 4.55 17.24 -13.08
N GLY A 71 4.90 17.93 -11.99
CA GLY A 71 6.28 18.31 -11.68
C GLY A 71 7.14 17.20 -11.06
N CYS A 72 6.50 16.08 -10.63
CA CYS A 72 7.21 15.01 -9.93
C CYS A 72 7.88 14.01 -10.89
N PHE A 73 8.75 14.51 -11.79
CA PHE A 73 9.48 13.70 -12.75
C PHE A 73 10.26 12.52 -12.13
N PRO A 74 10.96 12.66 -10.97
CA PRO A 74 11.70 11.55 -10.39
C PRO A 74 10.80 10.35 -10.09
N LEU A 75 9.59 10.58 -9.59
CA LEU A 75 8.65 9.51 -9.27
C LEU A 75 8.13 8.83 -10.54
N ILE A 76 7.87 9.61 -11.61
CA ILE A 76 7.45 9.09 -12.92
C ILE A 76 8.55 8.21 -13.52
N PHE A 77 9.79 8.68 -13.52
CA PHE A 77 10.93 7.90 -14.03
C PHE A 77 11.19 6.64 -13.20
N TYR A 78 10.86 6.65 -11.91
CA TYR A 78 10.99 5.47 -11.06
C TYR A 78 10.10 4.30 -11.50
N SER A 79 9.03 4.56 -12.27
CA SER A 79 8.14 3.52 -12.81
C SER A 79 8.84 2.58 -13.81
N PHE A 80 9.96 3.00 -14.40
CA PHE A 80 10.75 2.15 -15.31
C PHE A 80 11.59 1.10 -14.56
N PHE A 81 11.78 1.25 -13.26
CA PHE A 81 12.52 0.28 -12.46
C PHE A 81 11.57 -0.77 -11.87
N VAL A 82 11.93 -2.05 -12.06
CA VAL A 82 11.20 -3.17 -11.46
C VAL A 82 11.55 -3.27 -9.98
N TYR A 83 10.79 -2.56 -9.16
CA TYR A 83 11.03 -2.51 -7.72
C TYR A 83 9.70 -2.58 -6.96
N GLY A 84 9.63 -3.40 -5.90
CA GLY A 84 8.41 -3.58 -5.10
C GLY A 84 7.88 -2.31 -4.40
N THR A 85 8.64 -1.21 -4.42
CA THR A 85 8.28 0.04 -3.73
C THR A 85 7.01 0.67 -4.30
N ILE A 86 6.82 0.66 -5.62
CA ILE A 86 5.63 1.24 -6.27
C ILE A 86 4.38 0.47 -5.84
N PHE A 87 4.42 -0.86 -5.96
CA PHE A 87 3.31 -1.72 -5.52
C PHE A 87 3.06 -1.59 -4.02
N GLY A 88 4.12 -1.59 -3.21
CA GLY A 88 4.03 -1.42 -1.78
C GLY A 88 3.36 -0.11 -1.37
N LEU A 89 3.76 1.01 -2.00
CA LEU A 89 3.18 2.32 -1.76
C LEU A 89 1.71 2.38 -2.22
N PHE A 90 1.40 1.85 -3.41
CA PHE A 90 0.04 1.80 -3.93
C PHE A 90 -0.90 1.07 -2.96
N PHE A 91 -0.54 -0.15 -2.56
CA PHE A 91 -1.36 -0.91 -1.62
C PHE A 91 -1.47 -0.25 -0.24
N SER A 92 -0.39 0.37 0.25
CA SER A 92 -0.44 1.12 1.52
C SER A 92 -1.44 2.28 1.45
N LEU A 93 -1.47 3.02 0.34
CA LEU A 93 -2.43 4.12 0.13
C LEU A 93 -3.86 3.61 0.00
N VAL A 94 -4.08 2.48 -0.68
CA VAL A 94 -5.40 1.80 -0.71
C VAL A 94 -5.83 1.43 0.71
N GLY A 95 -4.90 0.94 1.54
CA GLY A 95 -5.14 0.64 2.95
C GLY A 95 -5.61 1.87 3.73
N PHE A 96 -4.87 2.98 3.64
CA PHE A 96 -5.25 4.23 4.32
C PHE A 96 -6.58 4.80 3.83
N TYR A 97 -6.81 4.83 2.52
CA TYR A 97 -8.07 5.32 1.98
C TYR A 97 -9.26 4.52 2.51
N ASN A 98 -9.15 3.19 2.57
CA ASN A 98 -10.21 2.36 3.12
C ASN A 98 -10.37 2.53 4.64
N LEU A 99 -9.32 2.86 5.40
CA LEU A 99 -9.47 3.26 6.81
C LEU A 99 -10.28 4.55 6.96
N ILE A 100 -10.06 5.54 6.09
CA ILE A 100 -10.84 6.77 6.07
C ILE A 100 -12.31 6.46 5.78
N LEU A 101 -12.59 5.63 4.76
CA LEU A 101 -13.95 5.19 4.46
C LEU A 101 -14.58 4.38 5.59
N ALA A 102 -13.81 3.53 6.28
CA ALA A 102 -14.28 2.79 7.44
C ALA A 102 -14.69 3.71 8.60
N LYS A 103 -13.96 4.83 8.76
CA LYS A 103 -14.31 5.87 9.72
C LYS A 103 -15.63 6.57 9.36
N GLU A 104 -15.84 6.91 8.08
CA GLU A 104 -17.05 7.59 7.61
C GLU A 104 -18.29 6.68 7.62
N ASN A 105 -18.16 5.49 7.02
CA ASN A 105 -19.31 4.63 6.74
C ASN A 105 -19.51 3.52 7.78
N GLY A 106 -18.51 3.26 8.61
CA GLY A 106 -18.53 2.20 9.63
C GLY A 106 -18.59 0.77 9.10
N LYS A 107 -18.46 0.55 7.77
CA LYS A 107 -18.59 -0.75 7.12
C LYS A 107 -17.38 -1.65 7.39
N ILE A 108 -17.66 -2.88 7.82
CA ILE A 108 -16.62 -3.91 8.08
C ILE A 108 -15.81 -4.21 6.81
N LEU A 109 -16.45 -4.18 5.63
CA LEU A 109 -15.76 -4.43 4.36
C LEU A 109 -14.55 -3.52 4.15
N ASN A 110 -14.64 -2.24 4.55
CA ASN A 110 -13.53 -1.29 4.42
C ASN A 110 -12.35 -1.67 5.33
N PHE A 111 -12.61 -2.24 6.51
CA PHE A 111 -11.55 -2.76 7.38
C PHE A 111 -10.86 -3.98 6.75
N VAL A 112 -11.64 -4.90 6.16
CA VAL A 112 -11.10 -6.09 5.49
C VAL A 112 -10.23 -5.69 4.30
N ILE A 113 -10.72 -4.79 3.43
CA ILE A 113 -9.95 -4.30 2.28
C ILE A 113 -8.67 -3.59 2.74
N SER A 114 -8.77 -2.76 3.79
CA SER A 114 -7.61 -2.07 4.37
C SER A 114 -6.56 -3.08 4.88
N PHE A 115 -6.99 -4.10 5.61
CA PHE A 115 -6.12 -5.16 6.12
C PHE A 115 -5.39 -5.89 4.99
N LEU A 116 -6.14 -6.37 3.99
CA LEU A 116 -5.57 -7.06 2.83
C LEU A 116 -4.59 -6.16 2.05
N ALA A 117 -4.93 -4.89 1.87
CA ALA A 117 -4.08 -3.93 1.19
C ALA A 117 -2.76 -3.71 1.96
N PHE A 118 -2.79 -3.55 3.28
CA PHE A 118 -1.57 -3.44 4.08
C PHE A 118 -0.72 -4.71 4.03
N CYS A 119 -1.33 -5.90 4.06
CA CYS A 119 -0.62 -7.15 3.89
C CYS A 119 0.08 -7.21 2.52
N MET A 120 -0.62 -6.88 1.44
CA MET A 120 -0.04 -6.83 0.09
C MET A 120 1.09 -5.79 0.00
N GLY A 121 0.93 -4.64 0.65
CA GLY A 121 1.96 -3.61 0.73
C GLY A 121 3.25 -4.10 1.38
N THR A 122 3.15 -4.75 2.53
CA THR A 122 4.31 -5.30 3.27
C THR A 122 4.96 -6.49 2.56
N ILE A 123 4.16 -7.33 1.90
CA ILE A 123 4.66 -8.43 1.05
C ILE A 123 5.44 -7.87 -0.13
N SER A 124 4.95 -6.81 -0.78
CA SER A 124 5.63 -6.19 -1.92
C SER A 124 6.95 -5.52 -1.53
N LYS A 125 6.99 -4.88 -0.36
CA LYS A 125 8.19 -4.20 0.17
C LYS A 125 8.13 -4.10 1.68
N SER A 126 9.08 -4.70 2.38
CA SER A 126 9.15 -4.69 3.85
C SER A 126 9.21 -3.29 4.47
N ASN A 127 9.77 -2.30 3.76
CA ASN A 127 9.78 -0.91 4.23
C ASN A 127 8.36 -0.33 4.37
N CYS A 128 7.36 -0.89 3.69
CA CYS A 128 5.96 -0.48 3.84
C CYS A 128 5.37 -0.83 5.21
N LEU A 129 6.10 -1.59 6.03
CA LEU A 129 5.77 -1.83 7.44
C LEU A 129 5.55 -0.52 8.21
N ILE A 130 6.29 0.54 7.87
CA ILE A 130 6.14 1.85 8.51
C ILE A 130 4.72 2.41 8.35
N PHE A 131 4.08 2.19 7.20
CA PHE A 131 2.69 2.60 6.96
C PHE A 131 1.71 1.82 7.82
N VAL A 132 2.00 0.54 8.04
CA VAL A 132 1.16 -0.31 8.91
C VAL A 132 1.28 0.12 10.36
N ILE A 133 2.50 0.40 10.83
CA ILE A 133 2.72 0.93 12.18
C ILE A 133 1.95 2.26 12.36
N ALA A 134 2.03 3.16 11.39
CA ALA A 134 1.28 4.41 11.42
C ALA A 134 -0.25 4.16 11.45
N ALA A 135 -0.75 3.22 10.65
CA ALA A 135 -2.18 2.85 10.65
C ALA A 135 -2.62 2.29 12.01
N VAL A 136 -1.81 1.42 12.63
CA VAL A 136 -2.07 0.87 13.97
C VAL A 136 -2.15 1.99 15.00
N LEU A 137 -1.18 2.90 15.03
CA LEU A 137 -1.16 4.01 15.99
C LEU A 137 -2.38 4.92 15.84
N VAL A 138 -2.72 5.30 14.60
CA VAL A 138 -3.87 6.16 14.32
C VAL A 138 -5.18 5.48 14.68
N THR A 139 -5.35 4.20 14.34
CA THR A 139 -6.59 3.47 14.65
C THR A 139 -6.74 3.17 16.14
N LEU A 140 -5.65 2.88 16.85
CA LEU A 140 -5.65 2.75 18.31
C LEU A 140 -6.06 4.06 18.98
N PHE A 141 -5.38 5.15 18.63
CA PHE A 141 -5.67 6.46 19.20
C PHE A 141 -7.13 6.87 18.96
N TYR A 142 -7.62 6.67 17.73
CA TYR A 142 -9.02 6.96 17.39
C TYR A 142 -10.00 6.05 18.14
N GLY A 143 -9.69 4.75 18.25
CA GLY A 143 -10.52 3.78 18.97
C GLY A 143 -10.65 4.10 20.46
N ILE A 144 -9.58 4.53 21.11
CA ILE A 144 -9.57 4.93 22.52
C ILE A 144 -10.34 6.25 22.70
N LYS A 145 -10.07 7.25 21.86
CA LYS A 145 -10.70 8.57 21.95
C LYS A 145 -12.22 8.51 21.76
N GLU A 146 -12.69 7.73 20.80
CA GLU A 146 -14.11 7.61 20.45
C GLU A 146 -14.80 6.44 21.16
N GLN A 147 -14.09 5.70 22.01
CA GLN A 147 -14.57 4.51 22.71
C GLN A 147 -15.19 3.46 21.76
N LYS A 148 -14.67 3.35 20.54
CA LYS A 148 -15.15 2.43 19.51
C LYS A 148 -14.28 1.18 19.44
N LEU A 149 -14.69 0.13 20.13
CA LEU A 149 -13.95 -1.14 20.26
C LEU A 149 -13.49 -1.73 18.92
N LYS A 150 -14.28 -1.57 17.84
CA LYS A 150 -13.95 -2.09 16.50
C LYS A 150 -12.60 -1.60 15.95
N TYR A 151 -12.20 -0.36 16.24
CA TYR A 151 -10.91 0.17 15.80
C TYR A 151 -9.74 -0.40 16.62
N VAL A 152 -9.98 -0.63 17.92
CA VAL A 152 -8.98 -1.26 18.79
C VAL A 152 -8.75 -2.71 18.35
N VAL A 153 -9.83 -3.46 18.11
CA VAL A 153 -9.77 -4.85 17.62
C VAL A 153 -9.05 -4.91 16.26
N PHE A 154 -9.37 -4.00 15.33
CA PHE A 154 -8.69 -3.92 14.04
C PHE A 154 -7.17 -3.69 14.20
N SER A 155 -6.78 -2.78 15.10
CA SER A 155 -5.37 -2.50 15.38
C SER A 155 -4.63 -3.72 15.91
N ILE A 156 -5.26 -4.49 16.82
CA ILE A 156 -4.68 -5.70 17.38
C ILE A 156 -4.50 -6.77 16.29
N ILE A 157 -5.53 -6.97 15.44
CA ILE A 157 -5.47 -7.92 14.33
C ILE A 157 -4.35 -7.53 13.35
N LEU A 158 -4.26 -6.25 13.00
CA LEU A 158 -3.23 -5.75 12.09
C LEU A 158 -1.82 -5.93 12.68
N MET A 159 -1.67 -5.69 13.97
CA MET A 159 -0.41 -5.89 14.69
C MET A 159 -0.01 -7.38 14.76
N GLY A 160 -0.98 -8.26 15.01
CA GLY A 160 -0.77 -9.72 15.02
C GLY A 160 -0.31 -10.26 13.66
N ALA A 161 -0.89 -9.76 12.55
CA ALA A 161 -0.48 -10.13 11.20
C ALA A 161 0.97 -9.69 10.87
N LEU A 162 1.47 -8.61 11.48
CA LEU A 162 2.85 -8.17 11.31
C LEU A 162 3.87 -9.03 12.06
N MET A 163 3.44 -9.63 13.16
CA MET A 163 4.32 -10.49 13.98
C MET A 163 4.39 -11.91 13.43
N ALA A 164 3.38 -12.37 12.69
CA ALA A 164 3.29 -13.73 12.18
C ALA A 164 4.51 -14.17 11.33
N PRO A 165 5.05 -13.36 10.40
CA PRO A 165 6.23 -13.76 9.63
C PRO A 165 7.52 -13.83 10.45
N LYS A 166 7.59 -13.18 11.61
CA LYS A 166 8.78 -13.19 12.49
C LYS A 166 8.80 -14.36 13.47
N CYS A 167 7.67 -15.04 13.67
CA CYS A 167 7.58 -16.19 14.56
C CYS A 167 7.89 -17.53 13.87
N VAL A 168 8.12 -17.54 12.54
CA VAL A 168 8.35 -18.76 11.73
C VAL A 168 9.85 -18.93 11.39
N ASN A 169 10.73 -18.05 11.88
CA ASN A 169 12.19 -18.19 11.70
C ASN A 169 12.83 -18.56 13.05
#